data_32e1c895fb1d8fac26e44d58d79a54d5
#
_entry.id   32e1c895fb1d8fac26e44d58d79a54d5
#
_cell.length_a   1.000
_cell.length_b   1.000
_cell.length_c   1.000
_cell.angle_alpha   90.00
_cell.angle_beta   90.00
_cell.angle_gamma   90.00
#
_symmetry.space_group_name_H-M   'P 1'
#
loop_
_entity.id
_entity.type
_entity.pdbx_description
1 polymer ?
#
loop_
_entity_poly.entity_id
_entity_poly.type
_entity_poly.pdbx_seq_one_letter_code
_entity_poly.pdbx_strand_id
1 'polypeptide(L)'
;ESGAKYVVLTSKHHDGFCLWPSAESNGYNSVDGAAKKDLLGDLNKAVKNSGLKSGFYYSLYEWDHEDYPTNVPIYVNDHMLPQFKDVVQRYEPSIIFADGEWDRNSQEWRSEEFLAWLYNESNAPEDVVVNDRWGGETRFKHGGYYSTEYDPNSGSMNEEFIRRGWEECRGIGKSFGYNRNENLEDYNTSEELIRL
;
A
#
# COMPACT_ATOMS: atom_id res chain seq x y z
N GLU A 1 -5.40 -3.01 -22.97
CA GLU A 1 -5.93 -4.34 -23.33
C GLU A 1 -6.33 -5.15 -22.09
N SER A 2 -5.67 -4.95 -20.94
CA SER A 2 -6.00 -5.64 -19.67
C SER A 2 -7.32 -5.19 -19.04
N GLY A 3 -7.88 -4.04 -19.43
CA GLY A 3 -9.03 -3.43 -18.79
C GLY A 3 -8.73 -2.68 -17.50
N ALA A 4 -7.46 -2.61 -17.08
CA ALA A 4 -7.06 -1.89 -15.87
C ALA A 4 -7.51 -0.43 -15.90
N LYS A 5 -7.91 0.10 -14.74
CA LYS A 5 -8.32 1.50 -14.55
C LYS A 5 -7.32 2.28 -13.70
N TYR A 6 -6.51 1.59 -12.94
CA TYR A 6 -5.51 2.15 -12.05
C TYR A 6 -4.29 1.23 -11.93
N VAL A 7 -3.20 1.79 -11.43
CA VAL A 7 -1.98 1.07 -11.10
C VAL A 7 -1.55 1.50 -9.70
N VAL A 8 -1.26 0.54 -8.83
CA VAL A 8 -0.72 0.76 -7.48
C VAL A 8 0.69 0.18 -7.42
N LEU A 9 1.69 1.04 -7.18
CA LEU A 9 3.07 0.63 -7.00
C LEU A 9 3.40 0.54 -5.52
N THR A 10 4.14 -0.48 -5.13
CA THR A 10 4.77 -0.55 -3.81
C THR A 10 5.83 0.54 -3.70
N SER A 11 5.50 1.65 -3.06
CA SER A 11 6.40 2.80 -2.91
C SER A 11 7.47 2.56 -1.85
N LYS A 12 7.07 1.96 -0.73
CA LYS A 12 7.92 1.48 0.36
C LYS A 12 7.29 0.22 0.95
N HIS A 13 8.06 -0.86 1.07
CA HIS A 13 7.65 -2.07 1.75
C HIS A 13 8.18 -2.12 3.19
N HIS A 14 8.03 -3.24 3.87
CA HIS A 14 8.43 -3.44 5.28
C HIS A 14 9.93 -3.31 5.53
N ASP A 15 10.75 -3.37 4.49
CA ASP A 15 12.21 -3.17 4.55
C ASP A 15 12.62 -1.69 4.61
N GLY A 16 11.67 -0.75 4.46
CA GLY A 16 11.93 0.67 4.54
C GLY A 16 12.53 1.31 3.28
N PHE A 17 12.85 0.53 2.22
CA PHE A 17 13.44 1.10 1.00
C PHE A 17 12.43 1.93 0.23
N CYS A 18 12.73 3.21 0.02
CA CYS A 18 11.84 4.15 -0.68
C CYS A 18 12.13 4.22 -2.18
N LEU A 19 11.08 4.12 -3.02
CA LEU A 19 11.22 4.30 -4.47
C LEU A 19 11.19 5.77 -4.91
N TRP A 20 11.30 6.72 -3.97
CA TRP A 20 11.34 8.16 -4.19
C TRP A 20 12.37 8.82 -3.27
N PRO A 21 12.76 10.11 -3.50
CA PRO A 21 13.73 10.81 -2.69
C PRO A 21 13.16 11.26 -1.33
N SER A 22 12.86 10.30 -0.45
CA SER A 22 12.41 10.57 0.91
C SER A 22 13.55 11.10 1.76
N ALA A 23 13.34 12.23 2.43
CA ALA A 23 14.30 12.80 3.37
C ALA A 23 14.47 11.90 4.61
N GLU A 24 13.37 11.26 5.04
CA GLU A 24 13.31 10.39 6.22
C GLU A 24 14.02 9.04 6.00
N SER A 25 14.31 8.67 4.75
CA SER A 25 14.96 7.39 4.42
C SER A 25 16.46 7.32 4.75
N ASN A 26 17.07 8.44 5.19
CA ASN A 26 18.51 8.52 5.46
C ASN A 26 19.39 8.00 4.28
N GLY A 27 18.95 8.24 3.05
CA GLY A 27 19.63 7.76 1.83
C GLY A 27 19.25 6.33 1.42
N TYR A 28 18.39 5.64 2.17
CA TYR A 28 17.89 4.31 1.80
C TYR A 28 16.71 4.44 0.82
N ASN A 29 17.03 4.92 -0.38
CA ASN A 29 16.05 5.19 -1.42
C ASN A 29 16.63 4.99 -2.83
N SER A 30 15.77 5.00 -3.84
CA SER A 30 16.15 4.73 -5.23
C SER A 30 17.00 5.83 -5.87
N VAL A 31 16.92 7.07 -5.36
CA VAL A 31 17.69 8.20 -5.88
C VAL A 31 19.13 8.16 -5.38
N ASP A 32 19.32 7.90 -4.09
CA ASP A 32 20.64 7.78 -3.47
C ASP A 32 21.27 6.41 -3.74
N GLY A 33 20.45 5.40 -3.94
CA GLY A 33 20.82 4.03 -4.28
C GLY A 33 21.35 3.83 -5.70
N ALA A 34 21.40 2.60 -6.16
CA ALA A 34 21.98 2.23 -7.46
C ALA A 34 21.19 2.77 -8.67
N ALA A 35 19.88 2.95 -8.55
CA ALA A 35 19.03 3.39 -9.65
C ALA A 35 19.26 4.85 -10.03
N LYS A 36 19.67 5.70 -9.08
CA LYS A 36 19.88 7.15 -9.27
C LYS A 36 18.69 7.87 -9.88
N LYS A 37 17.48 7.40 -9.57
CA LYS A 37 16.24 7.88 -10.15
C LYS A 37 15.09 7.84 -9.14
N ASP A 38 14.17 8.77 -9.28
CA ASP A 38 12.85 8.76 -8.66
C ASP A 38 11.93 7.78 -9.43
N LEU A 39 11.98 6.51 -9.04
CA LEU A 39 11.24 5.45 -9.72
C LEU A 39 9.72 5.59 -9.53
N LEU A 40 9.29 6.03 -8.35
CA LEU A 40 7.87 6.26 -8.08
C LEU A 40 7.34 7.43 -8.92
N GLY A 41 8.06 8.55 -8.99
CA GLY A 41 7.68 9.70 -9.78
C GLY A 41 7.64 9.40 -11.28
N ASP A 42 8.63 8.69 -11.81
CA ASP A 42 8.67 8.28 -13.22
C ASP A 42 7.46 7.40 -13.58
N LEU A 43 7.12 6.41 -12.73
CA LEU A 43 5.94 5.56 -12.96
C LEU A 43 4.64 6.35 -12.81
N ASN A 44 4.50 7.16 -11.76
CA ASN A 44 3.31 7.99 -11.53
C ASN A 44 2.99 8.84 -12.76
N LYS A 45 4.01 9.48 -13.34
CA LYS A 45 3.89 10.26 -14.56
C LYS A 45 3.46 9.41 -15.76
N ALA A 46 4.08 8.24 -15.95
CA ALA A 46 3.76 7.35 -17.04
C ALA A 46 2.32 6.83 -16.97
N VAL A 47 1.86 6.45 -15.76
CA VAL A 47 0.50 5.98 -15.48
C VAL A 47 -0.53 7.07 -15.79
N LYS A 48 -0.33 8.29 -15.27
CA LYS A 48 -1.21 9.45 -15.52
C LYS A 48 -1.26 9.80 -17.01
N ASN A 49 -0.12 9.78 -17.70
CA ASN A 49 -0.05 10.04 -19.15
C ASN A 49 -0.78 8.97 -20.00
N SER A 50 -0.93 7.76 -19.45
CA SER A 50 -1.70 6.67 -20.10
C SER A 50 -3.21 6.74 -19.83
N GLY A 51 -3.68 7.76 -19.11
CA GLY A 51 -5.08 7.94 -18.75
C GLY A 51 -5.56 7.01 -17.63
N LEU A 52 -4.63 6.39 -16.90
CA LEU A 52 -4.95 5.56 -15.75
C LEU A 52 -4.82 6.36 -14.44
N LYS A 53 -5.55 5.96 -13.41
CA LYS A 53 -5.35 6.48 -12.05
C LYS A 53 -4.09 5.87 -11.45
N SER A 54 -3.32 6.70 -10.76
CA SER A 54 -2.09 6.27 -10.08
C SER A 54 -2.31 6.19 -8.58
N GLY A 55 -1.82 5.13 -7.98
CA GLY A 55 -1.79 4.92 -6.55
C GLY A 55 -0.47 4.36 -6.10
N PHE A 56 -0.33 4.22 -4.79
CA PHE A 56 0.81 3.53 -4.20
C PHE A 56 0.40 2.72 -2.98
N TYR A 57 1.16 1.66 -2.74
CA TYR A 57 1.20 0.91 -1.50
C TYR A 57 2.24 1.54 -0.57
N TYR A 58 1.93 1.61 0.71
CA TYR A 58 2.85 2.08 1.74
C TYR A 58 2.74 1.21 3.00
N SER A 59 3.87 0.68 3.45
CA SER A 59 3.94 -0.04 4.72
C SER A 59 4.04 0.93 5.90
N LEU A 60 3.12 0.79 6.85
CA LEU A 60 3.21 1.47 8.15
C LEU A 60 4.37 0.90 8.99
N TYR A 61 4.63 -0.38 8.81
CA TYR A 61 5.63 -1.18 9.49
C TYR A 61 7.01 -1.07 8.81
N GLU A 62 8.08 -1.02 9.61
CA GLU A 62 9.47 -1.16 9.15
C GLU A 62 10.26 -2.05 10.12
N TRP A 63 10.76 -3.18 9.63
CA TRP A 63 11.46 -4.11 10.51
C TRP A 63 12.91 -3.72 10.85
N ASP A 64 13.53 -2.86 10.07
CA ASP A 64 14.93 -2.44 10.26
C ASP A 64 15.08 -1.04 10.88
N HIS A 65 13.99 -0.34 11.21
CA HIS A 65 14.06 0.98 11.81
C HIS A 65 14.46 0.87 13.30
N GLU A 66 15.43 1.67 13.74
CA GLU A 66 15.98 1.61 15.10
C GLU A 66 14.93 1.83 16.21
N ASP A 67 13.92 2.66 15.96
CA ASP A 67 12.83 2.93 16.90
C ASP A 67 11.67 1.93 16.81
N TYR A 68 11.61 1.10 15.79
CA TYR A 68 10.56 0.10 15.66
C TYR A 68 11.09 -1.31 16.00
N PRO A 69 10.40 -2.10 16.81
CA PRO A 69 9.12 -1.84 17.49
C PRO A 69 9.26 -1.26 18.91
N THR A 70 10.44 -0.84 19.34
CA THR A 70 10.75 -0.51 20.74
C THR A 70 10.24 0.86 21.18
N ASN A 71 10.13 1.81 20.24
CA ASN A 71 9.73 3.19 20.51
C ASN A 71 8.76 3.71 19.43
N VAL A 72 7.62 3.02 19.29
CA VAL A 72 6.61 3.29 18.25
C VAL A 72 6.16 4.76 18.19
N PRO A 73 5.95 5.48 19.31
CA PRO A 73 5.57 6.90 19.21
C PRO A 73 6.60 7.78 18.50
N ILE A 74 7.90 7.55 18.71
CA ILE A 74 8.96 8.29 17.99
C ILE A 74 8.97 7.87 16.52
N TYR A 75 8.97 6.58 16.24
CA TYR A 75 8.90 6.06 14.87
C TYR A 75 7.73 6.68 14.10
N VAL A 76 6.53 6.67 14.67
CA VAL A 76 5.33 7.20 14.01
C VAL A 76 5.42 8.70 13.80
N ASN A 77 5.84 9.47 14.82
CA ASN A 77 5.82 10.93 14.76
C ASN A 77 6.94 11.52 13.92
N ASP A 78 8.14 10.97 14.04
CA ASP A 78 9.35 11.60 13.53
C ASP A 78 9.83 10.97 12.22
N HIS A 79 9.31 9.78 11.86
CA HIS A 79 9.66 9.07 10.64
C HIS A 79 8.44 8.74 9.77
N MET A 80 7.53 7.89 10.23
CA MET A 80 6.46 7.32 9.39
C MET A 80 5.48 8.38 8.88
N LEU A 81 4.93 9.22 9.74
CA LEU A 81 3.94 10.23 9.33
C LEU A 81 4.54 11.31 8.43
N PRO A 82 5.72 11.91 8.72
CA PRO A 82 6.37 12.83 7.79
C PRO A 82 6.63 12.22 6.42
N GLN A 83 7.17 11.00 6.38
CA GLN A 83 7.47 10.28 5.15
C GLN A 83 6.20 9.95 4.35
N PHE A 84 5.13 9.49 5.01
CA PHE A 84 3.87 9.19 4.34
C PHE A 84 3.19 10.44 3.79
N LYS A 85 3.25 11.55 4.54
CA LYS A 85 2.75 12.85 4.06
C LYS A 85 3.56 13.35 2.86
N ASP A 86 4.89 13.21 2.88
CA ASP A 86 5.76 13.60 1.76
C ASP A 86 5.40 12.89 0.47
N VAL A 87 5.23 11.56 0.48
CA VAL A 87 4.88 10.79 -0.73
C VAL A 87 3.50 11.17 -1.28
N VAL A 88 2.52 11.42 -0.41
CA VAL A 88 1.20 11.92 -0.82
C VAL A 88 1.29 13.27 -1.50
N GLN A 89 1.97 14.23 -0.88
CA GLN A 89 2.10 15.59 -1.41
C GLN A 89 2.86 15.66 -2.75
N ARG A 90 3.86 14.78 -2.93
CA ARG A 90 4.65 14.76 -4.16
C ARG A 90 3.89 14.17 -5.35
N TYR A 91 3.12 13.12 -5.13
CA TYR A 91 2.61 12.31 -6.25
C TYR A 91 1.10 12.32 -6.40
N GLU A 92 0.38 12.88 -5.44
CA GLU A 92 -1.07 13.09 -5.51
C GLU A 92 -1.81 11.80 -5.93
N PRO A 93 -1.74 10.73 -5.12
CA PRO A 93 -2.32 9.44 -5.48
C PRO A 93 -3.83 9.49 -5.48
N SER A 94 -4.46 8.79 -6.42
CA SER A 94 -5.91 8.52 -6.39
C SER A 94 -6.27 7.32 -5.52
N ILE A 95 -5.28 6.47 -5.21
CA ILE A 95 -5.47 5.26 -4.41
C ILE A 95 -4.28 5.10 -3.47
N ILE A 96 -4.56 4.86 -2.19
CA ILE A 96 -3.55 4.52 -1.18
C ILE A 96 -3.88 3.15 -0.61
N PHE A 97 -2.94 2.22 -0.74
CA PHE A 97 -2.96 0.93 -0.11
C PHE A 97 -1.99 0.94 1.08
N ALA A 98 -2.51 1.11 2.29
CA ALA A 98 -1.73 0.96 3.52
C ALA A 98 -1.58 -0.53 3.87
N ASP A 99 -0.49 -0.90 4.55
CA ASP A 99 -0.23 -2.26 4.98
C ASP A 99 0.70 -2.28 6.20
N GLY A 100 0.87 -3.45 6.83
CA GLY A 100 1.75 -3.59 7.99
C GLY A 100 1.15 -3.06 9.29
N GLU A 101 -0.17 -2.99 9.37
CA GLU A 101 -0.93 -2.46 10.51
C GLU A 101 -1.01 -3.43 11.70
N TRP A 102 -0.69 -4.69 11.50
CA TRP A 102 -1.13 -5.89 12.24
C TRP A 102 -0.97 -5.86 13.75
N ASP A 103 0.15 -5.40 14.26
CA ASP A 103 0.54 -5.51 15.68
C ASP A 103 0.27 -4.23 16.49
N ARG A 104 -0.36 -3.24 15.85
CA ARG A 104 -0.75 -1.97 16.49
C ARG A 104 -2.18 -1.59 16.11
N ASN A 105 -2.84 -0.85 16.98
CA ASN A 105 -4.15 -0.29 16.69
C ASN A 105 -4.03 1.04 15.92
N SER A 106 -5.15 1.52 15.38
CA SER A 106 -5.21 2.77 14.60
C SER A 106 -4.77 4.00 15.38
N GLN A 107 -4.98 4.01 16.69
CA GLN A 107 -4.56 5.10 17.56
C GLN A 107 -3.04 5.16 17.71
N GLU A 108 -2.37 4.00 17.84
CA GLU A 108 -0.91 3.92 17.91
C GLU A 108 -0.26 4.33 16.58
N TRP A 109 -0.85 3.96 15.44
CA TRP A 109 -0.44 4.41 14.11
C TRP A 109 -0.83 5.86 13.79
N ARG A 110 -1.67 6.50 14.63
CA ARG A 110 -2.26 7.83 14.39
C ARG A 110 -2.99 7.91 13.04
N SER A 111 -3.66 6.86 12.69
CA SER A 111 -4.30 6.69 11.38
C SER A 111 -5.42 7.72 11.15
N GLU A 112 -6.22 8.01 12.19
CA GLU A 112 -7.29 9.00 12.10
C GLU A 112 -6.73 10.41 11.81
N GLU A 113 -5.59 10.76 12.41
CA GLU A 113 -4.94 12.04 12.15
C GLU A 113 -4.41 12.12 10.71
N PHE A 114 -3.75 11.06 10.26
CA PHE A 114 -3.27 10.99 8.87
C PHE A 114 -4.43 11.09 7.88
N LEU A 115 -5.51 10.35 8.10
CA LEU A 115 -6.68 10.36 7.21
C LEU A 115 -7.42 11.71 7.25
N ALA A 116 -7.53 12.33 8.43
CA ALA A 116 -8.08 13.68 8.54
C ALA A 116 -7.26 14.69 7.74
N TRP A 117 -5.93 14.64 7.84
CA TRP A 117 -5.03 15.46 7.03
C TRP A 117 -5.15 15.13 5.54
N LEU A 118 -5.21 13.85 5.17
CA LEU A 118 -5.33 13.41 3.77
C LEU A 118 -6.54 14.04 3.08
N TYR A 119 -7.70 13.99 3.72
CA TYR A 119 -8.97 14.45 3.13
C TYR A 119 -9.22 15.95 3.26
N ASN A 120 -8.56 16.65 4.17
CA ASN A 120 -8.85 18.08 4.42
C ASN A 120 -7.72 19.03 4.00
N GLU A 121 -6.47 18.55 3.93
CA GLU A 121 -5.31 19.44 3.83
C GLU A 121 -4.31 19.00 2.74
N SER A 122 -4.36 17.74 2.27
CA SER A 122 -3.38 17.25 1.31
C SER A 122 -3.67 17.72 -0.13
N ASN A 123 -2.70 17.52 -1.01
CA ASN A 123 -2.86 17.72 -2.45
C ASN A 123 -3.46 16.50 -3.17
N ALA A 124 -3.85 15.46 -2.45
CA ALA A 124 -4.50 14.30 -3.06
C ALA A 124 -5.81 14.71 -3.76
N PRO A 125 -6.21 14.04 -4.85
CA PRO A 125 -7.50 14.30 -5.50
C PRO A 125 -8.67 14.13 -4.54
N GLU A 126 -9.73 14.92 -4.70
CA GLU A 126 -10.94 14.84 -3.84
C GLU A 126 -11.57 13.42 -3.84
N ASP A 127 -11.34 12.65 -4.89
CA ASP A 127 -11.83 11.27 -5.04
C ASP A 127 -10.80 10.21 -4.61
N VAL A 128 -9.79 10.60 -3.81
CA VAL A 128 -8.81 9.64 -3.28
C VAL A 128 -9.50 8.58 -2.43
N VAL A 129 -9.15 7.32 -2.66
CA VAL A 129 -9.65 6.20 -1.88
C VAL A 129 -8.52 5.51 -1.12
N VAL A 130 -8.86 4.98 0.04
CA VAL A 130 -7.94 4.23 0.91
C VAL A 130 -8.53 2.86 1.22
N ASN A 131 -7.67 1.86 1.44
CA ASN A 131 -8.11 0.55 1.89
C ASN A 131 -8.49 0.55 3.40
N ASP A 132 -8.60 -0.62 3.98
CA ASP A 132 -9.04 -0.84 5.38
C ASP A 132 -7.91 -1.22 6.35
N ARG A 133 -6.62 -1.09 5.93
CA ARG A 133 -5.45 -1.50 6.72
C ARG A 133 -4.80 -0.32 7.47
N TRP A 134 -5.48 0.18 8.48
CA TRP A 134 -5.08 1.37 9.24
C TRP A 134 -4.83 1.10 10.74
N GLY A 135 -4.97 -0.15 11.16
CA GLY A 135 -4.79 -0.68 12.50
C GLY A 135 -5.32 -2.10 12.56
N GLY A 136 -4.81 -2.93 13.44
CA GLY A 136 -5.21 -4.33 13.53
C GLY A 136 -6.71 -4.56 13.71
N GLU A 137 -7.43 -3.57 14.24
CA GLU A 137 -8.87 -3.61 14.45
C GLU A 137 -9.71 -3.06 13.28
N THR A 138 -9.08 -2.42 12.27
CA THR A 138 -9.82 -1.69 11.23
C THR A 138 -10.24 -2.54 10.04
N ARG A 139 -9.57 -3.67 9.81
CA ARG A 139 -9.86 -4.55 8.68
C ARG A 139 -11.32 -5.01 8.67
N PHE A 140 -11.95 -4.97 7.51
CA PHE A 140 -13.36 -5.30 7.27
C PHE A 140 -14.37 -4.43 8.06
N LYS A 141 -13.94 -3.27 8.56
CA LYS A 141 -14.80 -2.35 9.32
C LYS A 141 -14.73 -0.92 8.79
N HIS A 142 -13.52 -0.43 8.56
CA HIS A 142 -13.26 0.97 8.19
C HIS A 142 -12.44 1.02 6.91
N GLY A 143 -12.58 2.12 6.16
CA GLY A 143 -11.87 2.34 4.89
C GLY A 143 -12.82 2.59 3.73
N GLY A 144 -12.29 3.00 2.60
CA GLY A 144 -13.03 3.24 1.36
C GLY A 144 -13.38 1.94 0.63
N TYR A 145 -12.51 0.93 0.76
CA TYR A 145 -12.73 -0.42 0.25
C TYR A 145 -12.07 -1.45 1.18
N TYR A 146 -12.52 -2.68 1.11
CA TYR A 146 -11.94 -3.78 1.87
C TYR A 146 -10.82 -4.47 1.08
N SER A 147 -9.82 -4.97 1.78
CA SER A 147 -8.74 -5.75 1.17
C SER A 147 -8.71 -7.16 1.73
N THR A 148 -8.58 -8.15 0.85
CA THR A 148 -8.37 -9.55 1.20
C THR A 148 -7.00 -10.01 0.72
N GLU A 149 -6.37 -10.94 1.45
CA GLU A 149 -5.06 -11.48 1.12
C GLU A 149 -4.91 -12.86 1.75
N TYR A 150 -5.08 -13.92 0.96
CA TYR A 150 -5.01 -15.31 1.45
C TYR A 150 -5.93 -15.60 2.65
N ASP A 151 -6.95 -14.77 2.87
CA ASP A 151 -7.88 -14.93 3.98
C ASP A 151 -8.76 -16.16 3.75
N PRO A 152 -8.84 -17.10 4.71
CA PRO A 152 -9.59 -18.35 4.52
C PRO A 152 -11.10 -18.16 4.35
N ASN A 153 -11.63 -16.99 4.66
CA ASN A 153 -13.05 -16.65 4.60
C ASN A 153 -13.44 -15.74 3.43
N SER A 154 -12.54 -15.50 2.49
CA SER A 154 -12.81 -14.67 1.30
C SER A 154 -14.02 -15.18 0.47
N GLY A 155 -14.40 -16.45 0.62
CA GLY A 155 -15.59 -17.03 -0.02
C GLY A 155 -16.92 -16.81 0.72
N SER A 156 -16.94 -16.19 1.90
CA SER A 156 -18.16 -15.96 2.70
C SER A 156 -18.47 -14.46 2.88
N MET A 157 -18.21 -13.67 1.84
CA MET A 157 -18.49 -12.24 1.87
C MET A 157 -20.00 -11.99 1.99
N ASN A 158 -20.40 -11.23 3.02
CA ASN A 158 -21.77 -10.81 3.16
C ASN A 158 -22.12 -9.71 2.15
N GLU A 159 -23.41 -9.40 1.97
CA GLU A 159 -23.86 -8.36 1.03
C GLU A 159 -23.26 -6.98 1.31
N GLU A 160 -22.92 -6.66 2.54
CA GLU A 160 -22.31 -5.39 2.93
C GLU A 160 -20.89 -5.28 2.40
N PHE A 161 -20.12 -6.35 2.47
CA PHE A 161 -18.78 -6.44 1.91
C PHE A 161 -18.77 -6.18 0.39
N ILE A 162 -19.68 -6.84 -0.33
CA ILE A 162 -19.81 -6.68 -1.78
C ILE A 162 -20.21 -5.26 -2.17
N ARG A 163 -21.05 -4.60 -1.37
CA ARG A 163 -21.52 -3.22 -1.64
C ARG A 163 -20.46 -2.15 -1.48
N ARG A 164 -19.51 -2.34 -0.56
CA ARG A 164 -18.43 -1.37 -0.32
C ARG A 164 -17.33 -1.38 -1.38
N GLY A 165 -17.25 -2.43 -2.17
CA GLY A 165 -16.10 -2.69 -3.01
C GLY A 165 -14.95 -3.32 -2.20
N TRP A 166 -14.17 -4.14 -2.87
CA TRP A 166 -13.08 -4.88 -2.26
C TRP A 166 -11.99 -5.15 -3.30
N GLU A 167 -10.80 -5.41 -2.82
CA GLU A 167 -9.62 -5.76 -3.59
C GLU A 167 -9.05 -7.07 -3.08
N GLU A 168 -8.80 -8.01 -3.97
CA GLU A 168 -8.11 -9.26 -3.66
C GLU A 168 -6.63 -9.16 -4.02
N CYS A 169 -5.77 -9.29 -3.01
CA CYS A 169 -4.33 -9.37 -3.16
C CYS A 169 -3.89 -10.82 -3.05
N ARG A 170 -3.73 -11.50 -4.18
CA ARG A 170 -3.34 -12.91 -4.20
C ARG A 170 -2.26 -13.20 -5.23
N GLY A 171 -1.34 -14.07 -4.87
CA GLY A 171 -0.33 -14.57 -5.80
C GLY A 171 -0.96 -15.42 -6.92
N ILE A 172 -0.40 -15.34 -8.10
CA ILE A 172 -0.79 -16.20 -9.23
C ILE A 172 -0.16 -17.59 -9.14
N GLY A 173 0.82 -17.79 -8.26
CA GLY A 173 1.51 -19.05 -7.99
C GLY A 173 1.40 -19.47 -6.52
N LYS A 174 1.98 -20.61 -6.18
CA LYS A 174 2.01 -21.14 -4.80
C LYS A 174 2.89 -20.33 -3.85
N SER A 175 3.94 -19.69 -4.40
CA SER A 175 4.85 -18.85 -3.62
C SER A 175 4.35 -17.42 -3.57
N PHE A 176 4.62 -16.76 -2.44
CA PHE A 176 4.52 -15.32 -2.36
C PHE A 176 5.69 -14.68 -3.13
N GLY A 177 5.39 -13.99 -4.21
CA GLY A 177 6.39 -13.38 -5.08
C GLY A 177 7.06 -14.37 -6.04
N TYR A 178 8.13 -13.93 -6.70
CA TYR A 178 8.84 -14.72 -7.68
C TYR A 178 9.67 -15.85 -7.04
N ASN A 179 9.45 -17.07 -7.51
CA ASN A 179 10.26 -18.23 -7.14
C ASN A 179 10.73 -18.96 -8.40
N ARG A 180 12.06 -18.94 -8.63
CA ARG A 180 12.68 -19.59 -9.80
C ARG A 180 12.45 -21.10 -9.91
N ASN A 181 12.06 -21.76 -8.82
CA ASN A 181 11.85 -23.19 -8.75
C ASN A 181 10.39 -23.58 -9.04
N GLU A 182 9.49 -22.62 -9.23
CA GLU A 182 8.12 -22.89 -9.66
C GLU A 182 8.06 -23.29 -11.12
N ASN A 183 7.27 -24.32 -11.40
CA ASN A 183 6.91 -24.81 -12.73
C ASN A 183 5.48 -24.37 -13.07
N LEU A 184 5.04 -24.60 -14.30
CA LEU A 184 3.68 -24.25 -14.74
C LEU A 184 2.57 -24.86 -13.86
N GLU A 185 2.82 -26.02 -13.28
CA GLU A 185 1.90 -26.72 -12.36
C GLU A 185 1.75 -26.03 -10.99
N ASP A 186 2.64 -25.09 -10.68
CA ASP A 186 2.61 -24.31 -9.44
C ASP A 186 1.82 -23.01 -9.57
N TYR A 187 1.42 -22.65 -10.79
CA TYR A 187 0.61 -21.47 -11.06
C TYR A 187 -0.87 -21.83 -11.12
N ASN A 188 -1.70 -20.95 -10.59
CA ASN A 188 -3.16 -21.05 -10.69
C ASN A 188 -3.59 -20.98 -12.16
N THR A 189 -4.54 -21.80 -12.52
CA THR A 189 -5.18 -21.75 -13.83
C THR A 189 -6.04 -20.47 -13.95
N SER A 190 -6.33 -20.05 -15.18
CA SER A 190 -7.24 -18.92 -15.38
C SER A 190 -8.61 -19.14 -14.73
N GLU A 191 -9.06 -20.39 -14.67
CA GLU A 191 -10.34 -20.78 -14.06
C GLU A 191 -10.33 -20.62 -12.54
N GLU A 192 -9.21 -20.98 -11.90
CA GLU A 192 -8.99 -20.78 -10.47
C GLU A 192 -8.91 -19.30 -10.13
N LEU A 193 -8.15 -18.51 -10.91
CA LEU A 193 -8.05 -17.06 -10.70
C LEU A 193 -9.37 -16.30 -10.88
N ILE A 194 -10.27 -16.78 -11.74
CA ILE A 194 -11.60 -16.16 -11.95
C ILE A 194 -12.57 -16.50 -10.81
N ARG A 195 -12.34 -17.59 -10.10
CA ARG A 195 -13.20 -18.05 -8.98
C ARG A 195 -12.82 -17.45 -7.63
N LEU A 196 -11.68 -16.76 -7.56
CA LEU A 196 -11.25 -16.05 -6.36
C LEU A 196 -12.11 -14.82 -6.15
#